data_f32d26d6b3e0fd40bc096bbc1a521598
#
_entry.id   f32d26d6b3e0fd40bc096bbc1a521598
#
_cell.length_a   1.000
_cell.length_b   1.000
_cell.length_c   1.000
_cell.angle_alpha   90.00
_cell.angle_beta   90.00
_cell.angle_gamma   90.00
#
_symmetry.space_group_name_H-M   'P 1'
#
loop_
_entity.id
_entity.type
_entity.pdbx_description
1 polymer ?
#
loop_
_entity_poly.entity_id
_entity_poly.type
_entity_poly.pdbx_seq_one_letter_code
_entity_poly.pdbx_strand_id
1 'polypeptide(L)'
;LYPSGDITSNLLKINKSVKVKMICNQNGIVGGLGFAKETFKLIDKKIKFKIYKKEGSKINKRSVVAMIEGNLRNILAGERVALNFVSHISGIASKTNEFLTKTGKKTKICCTRKTIPNLRVIQKYAVKLGGGTNHRFNLSDEFLIKDNHIASSQNFENIIKKAIKNKKGR
;
A
#
# COMPACT_ATOMS: atom_id res chain seq x y z
N LEU A 1 21.28 -2.17 1.64
CA LEU A 1 22.30 -1.65 2.58
C LEU A 1 23.67 -1.62 1.88
N TYR A 2 23.98 -0.52 1.25
CA TYR A 2 25.13 -0.35 0.38
C TYR A 2 26.27 0.40 1.07
N PRO A 3 27.50 0.05 0.74
CA PRO A 3 28.09 -1.31 0.78
C PRO A 3 28.42 -1.71 2.22
N SER A 4 28.46 -0.70 3.13
CA SER A 4 28.92 -0.84 4.52
C SER A 4 27.86 -1.37 5.49
N GLY A 5 26.63 -1.58 5.00
CA GLY A 5 25.51 -2.01 5.84
C GLY A 5 25.01 -0.88 6.76
N ASP A 6 24.41 -1.25 7.88
CA ASP A 6 24.00 -0.32 8.92
C ASP A 6 25.18 -0.01 9.86
N ILE A 7 25.88 1.08 9.56
CA ILE A 7 27.06 1.50 10.30
C ILE A 7 26.76 1.80 11.78
N THR A 8 25.55 2.29 12.08
CA THR A 8 25.13 2.58 13.47
C THR A 8 24.92 1.29 14.26
N SER A 9 24.19 0.31 13.69
CA SER A 9 24.00 -0.98 14.32
C SER A 9 25.32 -1.77 14.43
N ASN A 10 26.31 -1.47 13.59
CA ASN A 10 27.65 -2.07 13.68
C ASN A 10 28.42 -1.64 14.94
N LEU A 11 28.08 -0.47 15.52
CA LEU A 11 28.63 -0.03 16.80
C LEU A 11 28.14 -0.91 17.97
N LEU A 12 26.99 -1.54 17.81
CA LEU A 12 26.45 -2.45 18.81
C LEU A 12 27.16 -3.78 18.71
N LYS A 13 28.11 -4.05 19.61
CA LYS A 13 28.77 -5.36 19.73
C LYS A 13 27.82 -6.47 20.21
N ILE A 14 26.53 -6.33 20.01
CA ILE A 14 25.46 -7.19 20.50
C ILE A 14 25.01 -8.14 19.38
N ASN A 15 25.32 -9.42 19.53
CA ASN A 15 24.81 -10.48 18.69
C ASN A 15 23.78 -11.30 19.47
N LYS A 16 22.56 -10.74 19.65
CA LYS A 16 21.48 -11.42 20.37
C LYS A 16 20.21 -11.50 19.55
N SER A 17 19.45 -12.56 19.74
CA SER A 17 18.07 -12.67 19.26
C SER A 17 17.14 -11.91 20.20
N VAL A 18 16.18 -11.17 19.63
CA VAL A 18 15.18 -10.39 20.35
C VAL A 18 13.80 -10.64 19.78
N LYS A 19 12.77 -10.35 20.61
CA LYS A 19 11.37 -10.28 20.18
C LYS A 19 10.89 -8.83 20.31
N VAL A 20 10.46 -8.25 19.20
CA VAL A 20 9.95 -6.87 19.14
C VAL A 20 8.54 -6.83 18.60
N LYS A 21 7.72 -5.89 19.11
CA LYS A 21 6.33 -5.69 18.71
C LYS A 21 6.24 -4.54 17.73
N MET A 22 5.49 -4.71 16.64
CA MET A 22 5.05 -3.60 15.79
C MET A 22 3.72 -3.09 16.32
N ILE A 23 3.70 -1.83 16.78
CA ILE A 23 2.57 -1.22 17.49
C ILE A 23 2.07 -0.01 16.71
N CYS A 24 0.75 0.15 16.64
CA CYS A 24 0.11 1.29 15.97
C CYS A 24 0.07 2.51 16.88
N ASN A 25 0.43 3.67 16.32
CA ASN A 25 0.41 4.95 17.06
C ASN A 25 -0.95 5.66 16.98
N GLN A 26 -1.84 5.24 16.08
CA GLN A 26 -3.16 5.86 15.89
C GLN A 26 -4.19 4.82 15.43
N ASN A 27 -5.48 5.19 15.47
CA ASN A 27 -6.56 4.39 14.91
C ASN A 27 -6.51 4.41 13.38
N GLY A 28 -6.99 3.35 12.72
CA GLY A 28 -7.03 3.31 11.26
C GLY A 28 -7.30 1.92 10.69
N ILE A 29 -6.92 1.75 9.45
CA ILE A 29 -6.95 0.47 8.73
C ILE A 29 -5.50 0.02 8.54
N VAL A 30 -5.17 -1.17 8.99
CA VAL A 30 -3.81 -1.71 8.82
C VAL A 30 -3.61 -2.28 7.42
N GLY A 31 -2.45 -2.00 6.85
CA GLY A 31 -2.02 -2.55 5.57
C GLY A 31 -0.50 -2.58 5.44
N GLY A 32 0.01 -3.40 4.53
CA GLY A 32 1.44 -3.48 4.24
C GLY A 32 2.24 -4.44 5.13
N LEU A 33 1.59 -5.23 5.97
CA LEU A 33 2.27 -6.22 6.83
C LEU A 33 2.99 -7.30 6.01
N GLY A 34 2.43 -7.68 4.86
CA GLY A 34 3.07 -8.60 3.92
C GLY A 34 4.38 -8.03 3.37
N PHE A 35 4.41 -6.75 2.99
CA PHE A 35 5.62 -6.07 2.54
C PHE A 35 6.66 -5.95 3.65
N ALA A 36 6.23 -5.64 4.88
CA ALA A 36 7.12 -5.62 6.04
C ALA A 36 7.74 -6.99 6.30
N LYS A 37 6.96 -8.06 6.22
CA LYS A 37 7.44 -9.44 6.36
C LYS A 37 8.52 -9.77 5.32
N GLU A 38 8.27 -9.47 4.05
CA GLU A 38 9.26 -9.71 2.98
C GLU A 38 10.51 -8.83 3.14
N THR A 39 10.37 -7.59 3.61
CA THR A 39 11.53 -6.73 3.92
C THR A 39 12.47 -7.41 4.90
N PHE A 40 11.96 -7.93 6.01
CA PHE A 40 12.78 -8.64 7.01
C PHE A 40 13.35 -9.94 6.47
N LYS A 41 12.56 -10.70 5.71
CA LYS A 41 13.00 -11.96 5.10
C LYS A 41 14.12 -11.77 4.08
N LEU A 42 14.12 -10.65 3.33
CA LEU A 42 15.19 -10.31 2.40
C LEU A 42 16.52 -9.96 3.11
N ILE A 43 16.44 -9.45 4.33
CA ILE A 43 17.63 -9.15 5.13
C ILE A 43 18.16 -10.42 5.81
N ASP A 44 17.28 -11.21 6.41
CA ASP A 44 17.64 -12.45 7.08
C ASP A 44 16.47 -13.44 7.07
N LYS A 45 16.63 -14.55 6.34
CA LYS A 45 15.61 -15.61 6.22
C LYS A 45 15.25 -16.26 7.56
N LYS A 46 16.11 -16.12 8.59
CA LYS A 46 15.87 -16.66 9.94
C LYS A 46 14.93 -15.77 10.78
N ILE A 47 14.66 -14.54 10.36
CA ILE A 47 13.72 -13.67 11.06
C ILE A 47 12.30 -14.26 10.96
N LYS A 48 11.70 -14.48 12.13
CA LYS A 48 10.31 -14.90 12.26
C LYS A 48 9.41 -13.66 12.33
N PHE A 49 8.42 -13.57 11.44
CA PHE A 49 7.46 -12.48 11.41
C PHE A 49 6.04 -13.04 11.59
N LYS A 50 5.42 -12.77 12.74
CA LYS A 50 4.07 -13.22 13.07
C LYS A 50 3.08 -12.06 12.97
N ILE A 51 2.12 -12.18 12.07
CA ILE A 51 1.04 -11.19 11.88
C ILE A 51 -0.08 -11.49 12.86
N TYR A 52 -0.56 -10.46 13.61
CA TYR A 52 -1.67 -10.56 14.55
C TYR A 52 -2.96 -9.92 14.05
N LYS A 53 -2.89 -9.01 13.07
CA LYS A 53 -4.05 -8.33 12.50
C LYS A 53 -4.10 -8.57 11.01
N LYS A 54 -5.28 -8.93 10.51
CA LYS A 54 -5.50 -9.14 9.07
C LYS A 54 -5.37 -7.82 8.31
N GLU A 55 -4.77 -7.84 7.13
CA GLU A 55 -4.73 -6.71 6.18
C GLU A 55 -6.15 -6.18 5.95
N GLY A 56 -6.32 -4.86 5.96
CA GLY A 56 -7.62 -4.19 5.81
C GLY A 56 -8.49 -4.16 7.07
N SER A 57 -8.04 -4.73 8.20
CA SER A 57 -8.82 -4.65 9.44
C SER A 57 -8.64 -3.31 10.15
N LYS A 58 -9.69 -2.88 10.86
CA LYS A 58 -9.63 -1.72 11.77
C LYS A 58 -8.69 -2.02 12.93
N ILE A 59 -7.90 -1.05 13.28
CA ILE A 59 -6.96 -1.08 14.42
C ILE A 59 -7.14 0.15 15.27
N ASN A 60 -6.89 -0.01 16.56
CA ASN A 60 -6.88 1.08 17.53
C ASN A 60 -5.43 1.46 17.87
N LYS A 61 -5.24 2.69 18.36
CA LYS A 61 -3.98 3.12 18.94
C LYS A 61 -3.51 2.11 19.98
N ARG A 62 -2.20 1.80 19.98
CA ARG A 62 -1.53 0.77 20.79
C ARG A 62 -1.84 -0.68 20.41
N SER A 63 -2.61 -0.96 19.36
CA SER A 63 -2.76 -2.33 18.86
C SER A 63 -1.42 -2.91 18.41
N VAL A 64 -1.10 -4.11 18.86
CA VAL A 64 0.02 -4.90 18.32
C VAL A 64 -0.44 -5.55 17.02
N VAL A 65 0.20 -5.23 15.90
CA VAL A 65 -0.16 -5.75 14.56
C VAL A 65 0.73 -6.89 14.11
N ALA A 66 1.98 -6.91 14.58
CA ALA A 66 2.91 -8.00 14.30
C ALA A 66 3.94 -8.17 15.42
N MET A 67 4.57 -9.35 15.47
CA MET A 67 5.72 -9.69 16.29
C MET A 67 6.85 -10.09 15.37
N ILE A 68 8.03 -9.57 15.61
CA ILE A 68 9.27 -9.88 14.88
C ILE A 68 10.26 -10.50 15.86
N GLU A 69 10.83 -11.67 15.50
CA GLU A 69 11.83 -12.36 16.31
C GLU A 69 13.05 -12.66 15.44
N GLY A 70 14.24 -12.28 15.89
CA GLY A 70 15.48 -12.51 15.16
C GLY A 70 16.66 -11.73 15.71
N ASN A 71 17.75 -11.72 14.96
CA ASN A 71 18.94 -10.97 15.33
C ASN A 71 18.63 -9.46 15.40
N LEU A 72 19.01 -8.81 16.50
CA LEU A 72 18.72 -7.38 16.73
C LEU A 72 19.23 -6.49 15.61
N ARG A 73 20.46 -6.70 15.14
CA ARG A 73 21.07 -5.86 14.07
C ARG A 73 20.31 -5.98 12.75
N ASN A 74 19.90 -7.21 12.40
CA ASN A 74 19.13 -7.46 11.17
C ASN A 74 17.71 -6.85 11.26
N ILE A 75 17.09 -6.87 12.44
CA ILE A 75 15.81 -6.20 12.68
C ILE A 75 15.96 -4.69 12.53
N LEU A 76 16.96 -4.07 13.16
CA LEU A 76 17.22 -2.64 13.04
C LEU A 76 17.48 -2.21 11.59
N ALA A 77 18.24 -3.01 10.85
CA ALA A 77 18.53 -2.75 9.43
C ALA A 77 17.27 -2.75 8.54
N GLY A 78 16.26 -3.56 8.85
CA GLY A 78 15.00 -3.65 8.10
C GLY A 78 13.89 -2.71 8.55
N GLU A 79 13.99 -2.22 9.79
CA GLU A 79 12.91 -1.50 10.48
C GLU A 79 12.32 -0.36 9.64
N ARG A 80 13.16 0.55 9.18
CA ARG A 80 12.69 1.77 8.48
C ARG A 80 11.92 1.45 7.20
N VAL A 81 12.44 0.54 6.39
CA VAL A 81 11.79 0.14 5.13
C VAL A 81 10.46 -0.58 5.43
N ALA A 82 10.45 -1.50 6.38
CA ALA A 82 9.24 -2.19 6.80
C ALA A 82 8.16 -1.22 7.31
N LEU A 83 8.53 -0.26 8.18
CA LEU A 83 7.62 0.76 8.69
C LEU A 83 7.13 1.71 7.60
N ASN A 84 7.97 2.06 6.62
CA ASN A 84 7.55 2.91 5.50
C ASN A 84 6.43 2.24 4.68
N PHE A 85 6.54 0.95 4.35
CA PHE A 85 5.47 0.23 3.67
C PHE A 85 4.18 0.19 4.49
N VAL A 86 4.27 -0.20 5.76
CA VAL A 86 3.09 -0.30 6.63
C VAL A 86 2.43 1.07 6.81
N SER A 87 3.19 2.12 7.07
CA SER A 87 2.66 3.47 7.27
C SER A 87 2.02 4.02 5.99
N HIS A 88 2.67 3.87 4.85
CA HIS A 88 2.16 4.37 3.56
C HIS A 88 0.84 3.67 3.17
N ILE A 89 0.82 2.34 3.21
CA ILE A 89 -0.35 1.56 2.83
C ILE A 89 -1.50 1.77 3.83
N SER A 90 -1.21 1.73 5.13
CA SER A 90 -2.21 1.97 6.18
C SER A 90 -2.77 3.40 6.12
N GLY A 91 -1.94 4.39 5.81
CA GLY A 91 -2.37 5.79 5.66
C GLY A 91 -3.38 5.96 4.54
N ILE A 92 -3.11 5.42 3.35
CA ILE A 92 -4.03 5.47 2.21
C ILE A 92 -5.32 4.67 2.51
N ALA A 93 -5.20 3.47 3.08
CA ALA A 93 -6.35 2.65 3.45
C ALA A 93 -7.23 3.35 4.49
N SER A 94 -6.64 3.94 5.52
CA SER A 94 -7.36 4.69 6.56
C SER A 94 -8.06 5.90 5.99
N LYS A 95 -7.40 6.68 5.13
CA LYS A 95 -8.00 7.85 4.48
C LYS A 95 -9.15 7.47 3.55
N THR A 96 -9.00 6.39 2.79
CA THR A 96 -10.06 5.85 1.94
C THR A 96 -11.28 5.44 2.78
N ASN A 97 -11.06 4.76 3.91
CA ASN A 97 -12.11 4.34 4.82
C ASN A 97 -12.82 5.55 5.48
N GLU A 98 -12.09 6.60 5.82
CA GLU A 98 -12.67 7.86 6.33
C GLU A 98 -13.64 8.47 5.31
N PHE A 99 -13.26 8.56 4.02
CA PHE A 99 -14.15 9.07 2.97
C PHE A 99 -15.39 8.20 2.80
N LEU A 100 -15.23 6.87 2.76
CA LEU A 100 -16.37 5.95 2.66
C LEU A 100 -17.35 6.10 3.82
N THR A 101 -16.83 6.29 5.03
CA THR A 101 -17.67 6.50 6.22
C THR A 101 -18.50 7.79 6.11
N LYS A 102 -17.91 8.86 5.53
CA LYS A 102 -18.59 10.14 5.36
C LYS A 102 -19.59 10.16 4.20
N THR A 103 -19.33 9.41 3.12
CA THR A 103 -20.18 9.41 1.92
C THR A 103 -21.37 8.46 2.01
N GLY A 104 -21.36 7.55 2.97
CA GLY A 104 -22.42 6.55 3.14
C GLY A 104 -22.40 5.42 2.10
N LYS A 105 -23.36 4.50 2.21
CA LYS A 105 -23.36 3.24 1.43
C LYS A 105 -23.68 3.40 -0.06
N LYS A 106 -24.30 4.53 -0.46
CA LYS A 106 -24.74 4.76 -1.85
C LYS A 106 -23.62 5.24 -2.77
N THR A 107 -22.50 5.75 -2.20
CA THR A 107 -21.40 6.34 -2.97
C THR A 107 -20.17 5.43 -2.90
N LYS A 108 -19.56 5.17 -4.05
CA LYS A 108 -18.30 4.42 -4.13
C LYS A 108 -17.13 5.40 -4.22
N ILE A 109 -16.11 5.21 -3.39
CA ILE A 109 -14.84 5.94 -3.50
C ILE A 109 -13.94 5.16 -4.44
N CYS A 110 -13.53 5.82 -5.52
CA CYS A 110 -12.73 5.21 -6.57
C CYS A 110 -11.36 5.89 -6.68
N CYS A 111 -10.31 5.09 -6.83
CA CYS A 111 -8.97 5.63 -7.07
C CYS A 111 -8.82 6.20 -8.49
N THR A 112 -7.76 6.96 -8.72
CA THR A 112 -7.37 7.47 -10.04
C THR A 112 -6.01 6.88 -10.48
N ARG A 113 -5.48 7.36 -11.62
CA ARG A 113 -4.11 7.09 -12.05
C ARG A 113 -3.10 8.15 -11.61
N LYS A 114 -3.50 9.13 -10.80
CA LYS A 114 -2.63 10.15 -10.20
C LYS A 114 -1.89 9.54 -9.00
N THR A 115 -0.98 8.65 -9.29
CA THR A 115 -0.20 7.88 -8.32
C THR A 115 1.27 8.29 -8.33
N ILE A 116 1.96 8.05 -7.23
CA ILE A 116 3.42 8.20 -7.19
C ILE A 116 4.04 7.24 -8.21
N PRO A 117 5.02 7.68 -9.02
CA PRO A 117 5.72 6.80 -9.94
C PRO A 117 6.19 5.51 -9.25
N ASN A 118 6.07 4.40 -9.95
CA ASN A 118 6.39 3.04 -9.48
C ASN A 118 5.57 2.51 -8.29
N LEU A 119 4.71 3.32 -7.63
CA LEU A 119 3.93 2.88 -6.48
C LEU A 119 2.44 2.62 -6.79
N ARG A 120 2.01 2.68 -8.05
CA ARG A 120 0.59 2.51 -8.44
C ARG A 120 -0.03 1.22 -7.93
N VAL A 121 0.67 0.10 -8.04
CA VAL A 121 0.18 -1.20 -7.57
C VAL A 121 -0.13 -1.14 -6.08
N ILE A 122 0.83 -0.65 -5.31
CA ILE A 122 0.77 -0.57 -3.85
C ILE A 122 -0.34 0.41 -3.41
N GLN A 123 -0.43 1.59 -4.06
CA GLN A 123 -1.42 2.60 -3.72
C GLN A 123 -2.85 2.16 -4.06
N LYS A 124 -3.05 1.51 -5.21
CA LYS A 124 -4.36 0.94 -5.57
C LYS A 124 -4.76 -0.23 -4.65
N TYR A 125 -3.80 -1.06 -4.25
CA TYR A 125 -4.00 -2.08 -3.24
C TYR A 125 -4.47 -1.46 -1.91
N ALA A 126 -3.82 -0.40 -1.45
CA ALA A 126 -4.18 0.30 -0.23
C ALA A 126 -5.60 0.90 -0.28
N VAL A 127 -6.03 1.45 -1.43
CA VAL A 127 -7.41 1.91 -1.63
C VAL A 127 -8.41 0.77 -1.46
N LYS A 128 -8.13 -0.42 -2.01
CA LYS A 128 -8.99 -1.61 -1.82
C LYS A 128 -9.05 -2.03 -0.36
N LEU A 129 -7.94 -2.04 0.36
CA LEU A 129 -7.91 -2.35 1.80
C LEU A 129 -8.80 -1.40 2.61
N GLY A 130 -8.85 -0.12 2.24
CA GLY A 130 -9.71 0.88 2.84
C GLY A 130 -11.20 0.74 2.50
N GLY A 131 -11.56 -0.22 1.62
CA GLY A 131 -12.94 -0.45 1.15
C GLY A 131 -13.30 0.30 -0.14
N GLY A 132 -12.37 1.03 -0.72
CA GLY A 132 -12.57 1.71 -2.01
C GLY A 132 -12.53 0.76 -3.20
N THR A 133 -12.86 1.30 -4.38
CA THR A 133 -12.83 0.59 -5.65
C THR A 133 -11.65 1.07 -6.50
N ASN A 134 -11.18 0.21 -7.40
CA ASN A 134 -10.15 0.60 -8.36
C ASN A 134 -10.79 0.97 -9.70
N HIS A 135 -10.38 2.10 -10.25
CA HIS A 135 -10.54 2.45 -11.66
C HIS A 135 -9.41 1.80 -12.48
N ARG A 136 -9.43 1.96 -13.79
CA ARG A 136 -8.42 1.42 -14.73
C ARG A 136 -6.99 1.56 -14.19
N PHE A 137 -6.23 0.50 -14.35
CA PHE A 137 -4.85 0.44 -13.89
C PHE A 137 -3.89 1.12 -14.86
N ASN A 138 -4.13 0.89 -16.14
CA ASN A 138 -3.36 1.41 -17.26
C ASN A 138 -4.27 1.99 -18.36
N LEU A 139 -3.71 2.37 -19.50
CA LEU A 139 -4.46 2.99 -20.60
C LEU A 139 -5.20 1.97 -21.48
N SER A 140 -4.88 0.68 -21.35
CA SER A 140 -5.49 -0.40 -22.14
C SER A 140 -6.68 -1.09 -21.46
N ASP A 141 -6.96 -0.78 -20.18
CA ASP A 141 -8.04 -1.45 -19.44
C ASP A 141 -9.42 -0.89 -19.81
N GLU A 142 -9.55 0.43 -19.82
CA GLU A 142 -10.83 1.13 -20.00
C GLU A 142 -10.64 2.41 -20.81
N PHE A 143 -11.61 2.76 -21.64
CA PHE A 143 -11.66 4.06 -22.29
C PHE A 143 -11.96 5.16 -21.28
N LEU A 144 -11.20 6.24 -21.33
CA LEU A 144 -11.46 7.47 -20.58
C LEU A 144 -11.24 8.65 -21.52
N ILE A 145 -12.35 9.13 -22.09
CA ILE A 145 -12.37 10.31 -22.96
C ILE A 145 -12.26 11.55 -22.06
N LYS A 146 -11.33 12.41 -22.38
CA LYS A 146 -11.04 13.64 -21.65
C LYS A 146 -11.13 14.84 -22.57
N ASP A 147 -11.06 16.04 -21.96
CA ASP A 147 -11.01 17.34 -22.62
C ASP A 147 -10.08 17.40 -23.83
N ASN A 148 -8.82 16.96 -23.66
CA ASN A 148 -7.85 16.94 -24.77
C ASN A 148 -8.25 16.01 -25.92
N HIS A 149 -8.93 14.88 -25.64
CA HIS A 149 -9.44 14.01 -26.69
C HIS A 149 -10.60 14.66 -27.42
N ILE A 150 -11.45 15.39 -26.70
CA ILE A 150 -12.60 16.13 -27.27
C ILE A 150 -12.07 17.28 -28.12
N ALA A 151 -11.14 18.08 -27.60
CA ALA A 151 -10.56 19.22 -28.32
C ALA A 151 -9.81 18.81 -29.60
N SER A 152 -9.20 17.61 -29.61
CA SER A 152 -8.49 17.07 -30.77
C SER A 152 -9.41 16.38 -31.79
N SER A 153 -10.71 16.32 -31.53
CA SER A 153 -11.68 15.62 -32.36
C SER A 153 -12.59 16.60 -33.09
N GLN A 154 -12.80 16.33 -34.38
CA GLN A 154 -13.79 17.07 -35.17
C GLN A 154 -15.24 16.65 -34.84
N ASN A 155 -15.46 15.49 -34.23
CA ASN A 155 -16.78 14.95 -33.92
C ASN A 155 -16.74 14.07 -32.66
N PHE A 156 -17.25 14.62 -31.56
CA PHE A 156 -17.32 13.95 -30.26
C PHE A 156 -18.20 12.68 -30.28
N GLU A 157 -19.35 12.72 -30.96
CA GLU A 157 -20.22 11.53 -31.04
C GLU A 157 -19.54 10.35 -31.71
N ASN A 158 -18.72 10.61 -32.73
CA ASN A 158 -17.97 9.57 -33.41
C ASN A 158 -16.94 8.88 -32.50
N ILE A 159 -16.31 9.65 -31.58
CA ILE A 159 -15.41 9.07 -30.57
C ILE A 159 -16.19 8.10 -29.68
N ILE A 160 -17.37 8.50 -29.21
CA ILE A 160 -18.21 7.65 -28.34
C ILE A 160 -18.63 6.38 -29.10
N LYS A 161 -19.14 6.51 -30.34
CA LYS A 161 -19.54 5.35 -31.17
C LYS A 161 -18.39 4.38 -31.37
N LYS A 162 -17.18 4.88 -31.65
CA LYS A 162 -15.97 4.06 -31.79
C LYS A 162 -15.58 3.39 -30.44
N ALA A 163 -15.66 4.10 -29.32
CA ALA A 163 -15.38 3.53 -28.01
C ALA A 163 -16.36 2.39 -27.66
N ILE A 164 -17.66 2.59 -27.90
CA ILE A 164 -18.70 1.57 -27.69
C ILE A 164 -18.42 0.34 -28.57
N LYS A 165 -18.14 0.52 -29.87
CA LYS A 165 -17.85 -0.57 -30.82
C LYS A 165 -16.61 -1.39 -30.40
N ASN A 166 -15.60 -0.72 -29.86
CA ASN A 166 -14.33 -1.36 -29.48
C ASN A 166 -14.28 -1.80 -28.00
N LYS A 167 -15.37 -1.73 -27.29
CA LYS A 167 -15.47 -1.96 -25.85
C LYS A 167 -15.03 -3.36 -25.40
N LYS A 168 -15.24 -4.43 -26.21
CA LYS A 168 -14.82 -5.82 -25.95
C LYS A 168 -14.90 -6.24 -24.48
N GLY A 169 -16.04 -5.97 -23.79
CA GLY A 169 -16.22 -6.32 -22.38
C GLY A 169 -15.51 -5.41 -21.37
N ARG A 170 -15.06 -4.23 -21.78
CA ARG A 170 -14.37 -3.23 -20.96
C ARG A 170 -15.30 -2.14 -20.49
#